data_6f698c2a24ec173835313321ed02764e
#
_entry.id   6f698c2a24ec173835313321ed02764e
#
_cell.length_a   1.000
_cell.length_b   1.000
_cell.length_c   1.000
_cell.angle_alpha   90.00
_cell.angle_beta   90.00
_cell.angle_gamma   90.00
#
_symmetry.space_group_name_H-M   'P 1'
#
loop_
_entity.id
_entity.type
_entity.pdbx_description
1 polymer ?
#
loop_
_entity_poly.entity_id
_entity_poly.type
_entity_poly.pdbx_seq_one_letter_code
_entity_poly.pdbx_strand_id
1 'polypeptide(L)'
;ISGLVLGFLFLKRPAQQPGMTNQARLHAWMIQGQAKPESECFLANLKDDLACYRKIIVLFAEEKNLKPEERELVNRVGYTLYYENQTRLSILHEALERLAASPHKSRFPVMEELLDWIEAGEGLYDADRLAFRESLRTLQKAVGADQSLPAVKLHKRISEDLSALTEIEALYDKELRQIFGRFGERGIEIKRQRWDDYLAKLKSLYAHEQILKDYGTILPYPQKVDEDNEITGKGLPPKTLVLSFDDGPHGTYTSEIAAILKQYGIPGIFFELGQNLGSLNPDGQAKLGRLAPTSRMLSEGGHMLGNHGFSHANFLKQDDAVLRDE
;
A
#
# COMPACT_ATOMS: atom_id res chain seq x y z
N ILE A 1 8.41 3.19 -40.39
CA ILE A 1 8.94 2.82 -39.07
C ILE A 1 8.09 3.62 -38.05
N SER A 2 7.03 3.00 -37.60
CA SER A 2 6.01 3.60 -36.73
C SER A 2 6.51 3.50 -35.29
N GLY A 3 6.93 4.60 -34.71
CA GLY A 3 7.12 4.72 -33.29
C GLY A 3 5.75 4.71 -32.61
N LEU A 4 5.41 3.66 -31.87
CA LEU A 4 4.26 3.62 -30.97
C LEU A 4 4.56 4.57 -29.80
N VAL A 5 4.07 5.80 -29.89
CA VAL A 5 3.93 6.69 -28.75
C VAL A 5 2.73 6.15 -27.96
N LEU A 6 2.99 5.33 -26.93
CA LEU A 6 2.01 5.02 -25.92
C LEU A 6 1.81 6.26 -25.06
N GLY A 7 0.96 7.17 -25.54
CA GLY A 7 0.44 8.27 -24.75
C GLY A 7 -0.45 7.73 -23.64
N PHE A 8 -0.02 7.86 -22.40
CA PHE A 8 -0.84 7.58 -21.24
C PHE A 8 -1.90 8.67 -21.10
N LEU A 9 -3.11 8.32 -21.42
CA LEU A 9 -4.31 9.14 -21.22
C LEU A 9 -4.80 8.98 -19.79
N PHE A 10 -4.39 9.86 -18.89
CA PHE A 10 -4.99 10.00 -17.56
C PHE A 10 -6.16 10.97 -17.63
N LEU A 11 -7.25 10.65 -16.99
CA LEU A 11 -8.53 11.22 -17.32
C LEU A 11 -9.24 11.87 -16.15
N LYS A 12 -10.04 12.90 -16.48
CA LYS A 12 -10.97 13.55 -15.58
C LYS A 12 -11.90 12.51 -14.95
N ARG A 13 -12.13 12.58 -13.62
CA ARG A 13 -13.15 11.77 -12.93
C ARG A 13 -14.42 11.76 -13.74
N PRO A 14 -14.98 10.59 -14.08
CA PRO A 14 -16.41 10.52 -14.33
C PRO A 14 -17.12 10.95 -13.05
N ALA A 15 -18.20 11.74 -13.20
CA ALA A 15 -19.10 12.03 -12.09
C ALA A 15 -19.43 10.72 -11.38
N GLN A 16 -19.41 10.71 -10.04
CA GLN A 16 -19.66 9.53 -9.23
C GLN A 16 -20.98 8.89 -9.68
N GLN A 17 -20.89 7.80 -10.41
CA GLN A 17 -22.06 6.97 -10.70
C GLN A 17 -22.20 5.96 -9.54
N PRO A 18 -23.32 5.98 -8.81
CA PRO A 18 -23.59 4.99 -7.77
C PRO A 18 -23.58 3.60 -8.39
N GLY A 19 -22.83 2.66 -7.82
CA GLY A 19 -22.83 1.25 -8.21
C GLY A 19 -21.70 0.74 -9.09
N MET A 20 -20.74 1.58 -9.51
CA MET A 20 -19.53 1.09 -10.19
C MET A 20 -18.51 0.54 -9.20
N THR A 21 -17.91 -0.61 -9.50
CA THR A 21 -16.75 -1.13 -8.77
C THR A 21 -15.54 -0.21 -8.97
N ASN A 22 -14.61 -0.23 -8.03
CA ASN A 22 -13.38 0.59 -8.10
C ASN A 22 -12.57 0.31 -9.37
N GLN A 23 -12.53 -0.95 -9.80
CA GLN A 23 -11.86 -1.38 -11.03
C GLN A 23 -12.54 -0.81 -12.28
N ALA A 24 -13.88 -0.78 -12.31
CA ALA A 24 -14.65 -0.16 -13.41
C ALA A 24 -14.46 1.38 -13.41
N ARG A 25 -14.35 2.01 -12.25
CA ARG A 25 -14.06 3.45 -12.13
C ARG A 25 -12.63 3.76 -12.61
N LEU A 26 -11.64 2.96 -12.24
CA LEU A 26 -10.27 3.06 -12.73
C LEU A 26 -10.21 2.87 -14.25
N HIS A 27 -10.91 1.88 -14.80
CA HIS A 27 -10.98 1.62 -16.23
C HIS A 27 -11.69 2.76 -16.99
N ALA A 28 -12.82 3.26 -16.48
CA ALA A 28 -13.51 4.42 -17.04
C ALA A 28 -12.65 5.69 -16.98
N TRP A 29 -11.88 5.84 -15.91
CA TRP A 29 -10.93 6.92 -15.73
C TRP A 29 -9.75 6.84 -16.73
N MET A 30 -9.29 5.66 -17.09
CA MET A 30 -8.28 5.41 -18.11
C MET A 30 -8.77 5.62 -19.56
N ILE A 31 -10.08 5.56 -19.83
CA ILE A 31 -10.65 5.60 -21.18
C ILE A 31 -11.17 6.99 -21.62
N GLN A 32 -11.49 7.92 -20.71
CA GLN A 32 -12.12 9.22 -21.04
C GLN A 32 -11.14 10.37 -21.34
N GLY A 33 -10.16 10.23 -22.22
CA GLY A 33 -9.12 11.20 -22.40
C GLY A 33 -9.26 12.24 -23.52
N GLN A 34 -9.28 13.49 -23.14
CA GLN A 34 -8.68 14.56 -23.94
C GLN A 34 -7.19 14.62 -23.63
N ALA A 35 -6.33 14.78 -24.64
CA ALA A 35 -4.88 14.85 -24.47
C ALA A 35 -4.50 16.05 -23.58
N LYS A 36 -4.24 15.77 -22.30
CA LYS A 36 -3.65 16.71 -21.36
C LYS A 36 -2.14 16.52 -21.32
N PRO A 37 -1.36 17.57 -21.00
CA PRO A 37 0.06 17.41 -20.72
C PRO A 37 0.29 16.29 -19.70
N GLU A 38 1.32 15.50 -19.88
CA GLU A 38 1.62 14.34 -19.04
C GLU A 38 1.78 14.74 -17.56
N SER A 39 2.42 15.88 -17.30
CA SER A 39 2.55 16.44 -15.94
C SER A 39 1.21 16.73 -15.27
N GLU A 40 0.23 17.33 -16.01
CA GLU A 40 -1.10 17.57 -15.44
C GLU A 40 -1.80 16.28 -15.01
N CYS A 41 -1.55 15.19 -15.74
CA CYS A 41 -2.13 13.90 -15.39
C CYS A 41 -1.53 13.33 -14.10
N PHE A 42 -0.22 13.39 -13.94
CA PHE A 42 0.46 12.99 -12.70
C PHE A 42 0.04 13.87 -11.52
N LEU A 43 0.02 15.19 -11.70
CA LEU A 43 -0.43 16.14 -10.67
C LEU A 43 -1.87 15.90 -10.24
N ALA A 44 -2.78 15.57 -11.17
CA ALA A 44 -4.15 15.24 -10.84
C ALA A 44 -4.24 14.00 -9.94
N ASN A 45 -3.41 12.98 -10.20
CA ASN A 45 -3.33 11.78 -9.38
C ASN A 45 -2.77 12.04 -7.98
N LEU A 46 -1.69 12.82 -7.87
CA LEU A 46 -1.14 13.24 -6.58
C LEU A 46 -2.16 14.04 -5.76
N LYS A 47 -2.94 14.91 -6.41
CA LYS A 47 -4.02 15.66 -5.74
C LYS A 47 -5.15 14.76 -5.26
N ASP A 48 -5.49 13.73 -6.00
CA ASP A 48 -6.50 12.74 -5.60
C ASP A 48 -6.00 11.85 -4.45
N ASP A 49 -4.72 11.47 -4.44
CA ASP A 49 -4.07 10.78 -3.32
C ASP A 49 -4.12 11.64 -2.06
N LEU A 50 -3.69 12.89 -2.15
CA LEU A 50 -3.77 13.85 -1.05
C LEU A 50 -5.20 14.03 -0.54
N ALA A 51 -6.19 14.15 -1.44
CA ALA A 51 -7.59 14.31 -1.02
C ALA A 51 -8.09 13.08 -0.25
N CYS A 52 -7.65 11.87 -0.64
CA CYS A 52 -7.96 10.64 0.07
C CYS A 52 -7.28 10.60 1.46
N TYR A 53 -5.99 10.91 1.53
CA TYR A 53 -5.22 11.02 2.76
C TYR A 53 -5.88 11.97 3.77
N ARG A 54 -6.25 13.18 3.32
CA ARG A 54 -6.95 14.20 4.14
C ARG A 54 -8.31 13.72 4.64
N LYS A 55 -9.10 13.02 3.81
CA LYS A 55 -10.40 12.46 4.21
C LYS A 55 -10.27 11.40 5.29
N ILE A 56 -9.26 10.52 5.19
CA ILE A 56 -8.97 9.51 6.22
C ILE A 56 -8.64 10.19 7.56
N ILE A 57 -7.82 11.24 7.53
CA ILE A 57 -7.49 12.01 8.74
C ILE A 57 -8.76 12.61 9.38
N VAL A 58 -9.63 13.24 8.58
CA VAL A 58 -10.88 13.83 9.09
C VAL A 58 -11.80 12.78 9.71
N LEU A 59 -11.91 11.60 9.09
CA LEU A 59 -12.74 10.51 9.61
C LEU A 59 -12.30 10.02 10.98
N PHE A 60 -11.00 9.85 11.19
CA PHE A 60 -10.48 9.20 12.39
C PHE A 60 -10.01 10.15 13.49
N ALA A 61 -9.87 11.44 13.20
CA ALA A 61 -9.40 12.42 14.18
C ALA A 61 -10.32 12.54 15.43
N GLU A 62 -11.61 12.30 15.27
CA GLU A 62 -12.62 12.41 16.36
C GLU A 62 -13.26 11.04 16.72
N GLU A 63 -12.72 9.93 16.25
CA GLU A 63 -13.29 8.59 16.45
C GLU A 63 -13.60 8.27 17.92
N LYS A 64 -12.78 8.78 18.84
CA LYS A 64 -12.96 8.53 20.28
C LYS A 64 -14.29 9.08 20.82
N ASN A 65 -14.87 10.09 20.17
CA ASN A 65 -16.10 10.76 20.57
C ASN A 65 -17.35 10.14 19.93
N LEU A 66 -17.19 9.16 19.04
CA LEU A 66 -18.29 8.56 18.29
C LEU A 66 -18.97 7.43 19.09
N LYS A 67 -20.27 7.27 18.86
CA LYS A 67 -21.03 6.10 19.33
C LYS A 67 -20.53 4.82 18.62
N PRO A 68 -20.76 3.63 19.23
CA PRO A 68 -20.29 2.36 18.63
C PRO A 68 -20.77 2.16 17.17
N GLU A 69 -22.02 2.46 16.87
CA GLU A 69 -22.63 2.31 15.54
C GLU A 69 -22.00 3.28 14.51
N GLU A 70 -21.77 4.53 14.92
CA GLU A 70 -21.09 5.54 14.10
C GLU A 70 -19.63 5.15 13.84
N ARG A 71 -18.96 4.58 14.84
CA ARG A 71 -17.58 4.10 14.73
C ARG A 71 -17.44 2.95 13.73
N GLU A 72 -18.41 2.03 13.70
CA GLU A 72 -18.43 0.95 12.70
C GLU A 72 -18.53 1.50 11.26
N LEU A 73 -19.42 2.49 11.05
CA LEU A 73 -19.54 3.14 9.75
C LEU A 73 -18.27 3.90 9.37
N VAL A 74 -17.67 4.65 10.30
CA VAL A 74 -16.41 5.39 10.08
C VAL A 74 -15.27 4.42 9.72
N ASN A 75 -15.13 3.32 10.45
CA ASN A 75 -14.14 2.29 10.15
C ASN A 75 -14.34 1.73 8.74
N ARG A 76 -15.56 1.32 8.40
CA ARG A 76 -15.86 0.77 7.07
C ARG A 76 -15.52 1.74 5.94
N VAL A 77 -15.92 3.02 6.08
CA VAL A 77 -15.62 4.05 5.08
C VAL A 77 -14.13 4.35 5.02
N GLY A 78 -13.45 4.41 6.18
CA GLY A 78 -12.01 4.64 6.25
C GLY A 78 -11.20 3.52 5.60
N TYR A 79 -11.54 2.25 5.84
CA TYR A 79 -10.91 1.11 5.15
C TYR A 79 -11.17 1.16 3.64
N THR A 80 -12.39 1.48 3.22
CA THR A 80 -12.71 1.63 1.79
C THR A 80 -11.83 2.68 1.14
N LEU A 81 -11.73 3.87 1.73
CA LEU A 81 -10.89 4.95 1.23
C LEU A 81 -9.41 4.55 1.19
N TYR A 82 -8.91 3.91 2.25
CA TYR A 82 -7.52 3.46 2.34
C TYR A 82 -7.17 2.48 1.21
N TYR A 83 -7.94 1.41 1.05
CA TYR A 83 -7.67 0.40 0.01
C TYR A 83 -7.89 0.92 -1.42
N GLU A 84 -8.90 1.78 -1.63
CA GLU A 84 -9.05 2.48 -2.91
C GLU A 84 -7.81 3.31 -3.24
N ASN A 85 -7.25 3.98 -2.23
CA ASN A 85 -6.06 4.79 -2.40
C ASN A 85 -4.83 3.93 -2.68
N GLN A 86 -4.64 2.82 -1.98
CA GLN A 86 -3.53 1.89 -2.23
C GLN A 86 -3.56 1.36 -3.67
N THR A 87 -4.73 0.98 -4.19
CA THR A 87 -4.88 0.55 -5.58
C THR A 87 -4.50 1.66 -6.56
N ARG A 88 -4.91 2.90 -6.28
CA ARG A 88 -4.56 4.06 -7.11
C ARG A 88 -3.06 4.35 -7.08
N LEU A 89 -2.46 4.33 -5.89
CA LEU A 89 -1.01 4.51 -5.71
C LEU A 89 -0.20 3.47 -6.47
N SER A 90 -0.61 2.20 -6.46
CA SER A 90 0.08 1.16 -7.22
C SER A 90 0.16 1.50 -8.72
N ILE A 91 -0.95 1.98 -9.30
CA ILE A 91 -1.00 2.39 -10.71
C ILE A 91 -0.14 3.65 -10.96
N LEU A 92 -0.23 4.63 -10.06
CA LEU A 92 0.59 5.84 -10.12
C LEU A 92 2.09 5.50 -10.07
N HIS A 93 2.50 4.61 -9.16
CA HIS A 93 3.89 4.20 -9.03
C HIS A 93 4.41 3.49 -10.28
N GLU A 94 3.63 2.59 -10.88
CA GLU A 94 4.00 1.99 -12.17
C GLU A 94 4.16 3.04 -13.27
N ALA A 95 3.29 4.04 -13.31
CA ALA A 95 3.37 5.11 -14.29
C ALA A 95 4.62 6.00 -14.07
N LEU A 96 4.97 6.29 -12.81
CA LEU A 96 6.18 7.03 -12.45
C LEU A 96 7.46 6.25 -12.80
N GLU A 97 7.48 4.94 -12.57
CA GLU A 97 8.60 4.07 -12.99
C GLU A 97 8.78 4.08 -14.52
N ARG A 98 7.68 3.98 -15.26
CA ARG A 98 7.71 4.05 -16.74
C ARG A 98 8.18 5.43 -17.24
N LEU A 99 7.71 6.51 -16.62
CA LEU A 99 8.18 7.87 -16.91
C LEU A 99 9.69 7.95 -16.72
N ALA A 100 10.20 7.53 -15.58
CA ALA A 100 11.61 7.58 -15.25
C ALA A 100 12.48 6.70 -16.17
N ALA A 101 11.97 5.56 -16.63
CA ALA A 101 12.63 4.66 -17.58
C ALA A 101 12.55 5.13 -19.04
N SER A 102 11.73 6.14 -19.34
CA SER A 102 11.58 6.64 -20.72
C SER A 102 12.90 7.17 -21.28
N PRO A 103 13.26 6.84 -22.53
CA PRO A 103 14.46 7.37 -23.16
C PRO A 103 14.34 8.85 -23.54
N HIS A 104 13.13 9.42 -23.51
CA HIS A 104 12.88 10.80 -23.90
C HIS A 104 13.36 11.78 -22.83
N LYS A 105 14.14 12.79 -23.22
CA LYS A 105 14.62 13.84 -22.31
C LYS A 105 13.50 14.67 -21.69
N SER A 106 12.32 14.69 -22.31
CA SER A 106 11.11 15.37 -21.81
C SER A 106 10.62 14.82 -20.45
N ARG A 107 11.07 13.64 -20.03
CA ARG A 107 10.73 13.06 -18.70
C ARG A 107 11.21 13.93 -17.54
N PHE A 108 12.39 14.56 -17.67
CA PHE A 108 12.95 15.36 -16.58
C PHE A 108 12.12 16.59 -16.23
N PRO A 109 11.70 17.44 -17.21
CA PRO A 109 10.77 18.54 -16.91
C PRO A 109 9.48 18.10 -16.23
N VAL A 110 8.90 16.96 -16.63
CA VAL A 110 7.70 16.42 -15.98
C VAL A 110 7.98 16.07 -14.50
N MET A 111 9.08 15.38 -14.21
CA MET A 111 9.46 15.04 -12.84
C MET A 111 9.80 16.29 -12.01
N GLU A 112 10.46 17.28 -12.59
CA GLU A 112 10.76 18.55 -11.94
C GLU A 112 9.47 19.29 -11.57
N GLU A 113 8.48 19.36 -12.47
CA GLU A 113 7.18 19.98 -12.20
C GLU A 113 6.41 19.27 -11.06
N LEU A 114 6.50 17.95 -10.97
CA LEU A 114 5.93 17.19 -9.86
C LEU A 114 6.60 17.53 -8.53
N LEU A 115 7.94 17.62 -8.50
CA LEU A 115 8.68 17.99 -7.29
C LEU A 115 8.40 19.43 -6.89
N ASP A 116 8.39 20.37 -7.84
CA ASP A 116 8.05 21.78 -7.59
C ASP A 116 6.69 21.90 -6.91
N TRP A 117 5.71 21.11 -7.35
CA TRP A 117 4.40 21.13 -6.73
C TRP A 117 4.40 20.48 -5.34
N ILE A 118 5.11 19.36 -5.12
CA ILE A 118 5.22 18.70 -3.81
C ILE A 118 5.91 19.63 -2.80
N GLU A 119 6.96 20.34 -3.21
CA GLU A 119 7.74 21.21 -2.36
C GLU A 119 7.04 22.53 -2.04
N ALA A 120 6.45 23.18 -3.03
CA ALA A 120 5.96 24.55 -2.94
C ALA A 120 4.51 24.73 -3.39
N GLY A 121 3.75 23.66 -3.59
CA GLY A 121 2.36 23.73 -4.04
C GLY A 121 1.49 24.58 -3.09
N GLU A 122 0.73 25.49 -3.66
CA GLU A 122 -0.15 26.37 -2.91
C GLU A 122 -1.21 25.55 -2.15
N GLY A 123 -1.41 25.87 -0.87
CA GLY A 123 -2.39 25.21 0.00
C GLY A 123 -1.95 23.85 0.55
N LEU A 124 -0.66 23.45 0.38
CA LEU A 124 -0.08 22.29 1.05
C LEU A 124 0.46 22.68 2.42
N TYR A 125 0.13 21.86 3.42
CA TYR A 125 0.74 21.85 4.74
C TYR A 125 1.90 20.85 4.79
N ASP A 126 2.79 20.99 5.76
CA ASP A 126 3.91 20.05 5.93
C ASP A 126 3.41 18.60 6.08
N ALA A 127 2.34 18.40 6.87
CA ALA A 127 1.72 17.09 7.04
C ALA A 127 1.14 16.48 5.75
N ASP A 128 0.70 17.30 4.81
CA ASP A 128 0.18 16.85 3.51
C ASP A 128 1.26 16.19 2.66
N ARG A 129 2.51 16.67 2.77
CA ARG A 129 3.64 16.17 1.99
C ARG A 129 3.99 14.73 2.33
N LEU A 130 3.59 14.25 3.52
CA LEU A 130 3.76 12.85 3.92
C LEU A 130 2.98 11.87 3.04
N ALA A 131 1.87 12.31 2.43
CA ALA A 131 1.13 11.51 1.47
C ALA A 131 1.97 11.11 0.24
N PHE A 132 2.98 11.90 -0.13
CA PHE A 132 3.79 11.72 -1.33
C PHE A 132 5.06 10.89 -1.11
N ARG A 133 5.33 10.43 0.11
CA ARG A 133 6.58 9.73 0.45
C ARG A 133 6.86 8.53 -0.44
N GLU A 134 5.89 7.66 -0.64
CA GLU A 134 6.07 6.44 -1.43
C GLU A 134 6.24 6.76 -2.93
N SER A 135 5.56 7.78 -3.43
CA SER A 135 5.75 8.27 -4.80
C SER A 135 7.16 8.84 -5.01
N LEU A 136 7.70 9.58 -4.03
CA LEU A 136 9.08 10.08 -4.05
C LEU A 136 10.09 8.94 -3.98
N ARG A 137 9.87 7.92 -3.14
CA ARG A 137 10.73 6.72 -3.08
C ARG A 137 10.74 5.96 -4.40
N THR A 138 9.59 5.82 -5.03
CA THR A 138 9.47 5.20 -6.36
C THR A 138 10.28 5.96 -7.39
N LEU A 139 10.15 7.29 -7.45
CA LEU A 139 10.93 8.14 -8.34
C LEU A 139 12.43 8.05 -8.04
N GLN A 140 12.82 8.14 -6.76
CA GLN A 140 14.23 8.03 -6.35
C GLN A 140 14.87 6.74 -6.86
N LYS A 141 14.21 5.61 -6.63
CA LYS A 141 14.67 4.30 -7.10
C LYS A 141 14.79 4.25 -8.62
N ALA A 142 13.79 4.75 -9.32
CA ALA A 142 13.74 4.67 -10.77
C ALA A 142 14.78 5.58 -11.46
N VAL A 143 15.01 6.80 -10.95
CA VAL A 143 16.06 7.70 -11.50
C VAL A 143 17.47 7.31 -11.06
N GLY A 144 17.62 6.56 -9.97
CA GLY A 144 18.93 6.14 -9.44
C GLY A 144 19.72 5.24 -10.37
N ALA A 145 19.06 4.57 -11.33
CA ALA A 145 19.72 3.76 -12.35
C ALA A 145 20.36 4.59 -13.50
N ASP A 146 19.96 5.85 -13.69
CA ASP A 146 20.46 6.74 -14.74
C ASP A 146 21.61 7.60 -14.21
N GLN A 147 22.77 7.52 -14.85
CA GLN A 147 23.98 8.28 -14.50
C GLN A 147 24.08 9.64 -15.22
N SER A 148 23.06 10.05 -15.96
CA SER A 148 23.04 11.36 -16.60
C SER A 148 22.99 12.49 -15.56
N LEU A 149 23.59 13.65 -15.89
CA LEU A 149 23.63 14.79 -14.99
C LEU A 149 22.21 15.26 -14.51
N PRO A 150 21.18 15.30 -15.39
CA PRO A 150 19.82 15.61 -14.94
C PRO A 150 19.29 14.58 -13.93
N ALA A 151 19.49 13.28 -14.17
CA ALA A 151 19.03 12.23 -13.26
C ALA A 151 19.73 12.30 -11.90
N VAL A 152 21.05 12.51 -11.89
CA VAL A 152 21.83 12.67 -10.63
C VAL A 152 21.34 13.88 -9.83
N LYS A 153 21.06 15.01 -10.48
CA LYS A 153 20.50 16.21 -9.82
C LYS A 153 19.12 15.91 -9.21
N LEU A 154 18.27 15.26 -9.99
CA LEU A 154 16.92 14.91 -9.56
C LEU A 154 16.94 13.92 -8.38
N HIS A 155 17.77 12.88 -8.47
CA HIS A 155 17.95 11.92 -7.37
C HIS A 155 18.41 12.60 -6.08
N LYS A 156 19.34 13.55 -6.17
CA LYS A 156 19.80 14.33 -5.01
C LYS A 156 18.65 15.14 -4.43
N ARG A 157 17.88 15.88 -5.25
CA ARG A 157 16.72 16.67 -4.83
C ARG A 157 15.68 15.81 -4.11
N ILE A 158 15.31 14.66 -4.69
CA ILE A 158 14.36 13.72 -4.05
C ILE A 158 14.91 13.19 -2.72
N SER A 159 16.23 12.96 -2.61
CA SER A 159 16.84 12.52 -1.36
C SER A 159 16.75 13.58 -0.25
N GLU A 160 16.90 14.85 -0.61
CA GLU A 160 16.73 16.00 0.29
C GLU A 160 15.26 16.12 0.74
N ASP A 161 14.31 15.96 -0.18
CA ASP A 161 12.86 15.93 0.13
C ASP A 161 12.49 14.80 1.08
N LEU A 162 12.97 13.59 0.83
CA LEU A 162 12.72 12.44 1.71
C LEU A 162 13.34 12.64 3.11
N SER A 163 14.46 13.33 3.22
CA SER A 163 15.05 13.71 4.51
C SER A 163 14.16 14.73 5.23
N ALA A 164 13.70 15.77 4.53
CA ALA A 164 12.74 16.74 5.07
C ALA A 164 11.43 16.09 5.51
N LEU A 165 10.91 15.13 4.75
CA LEU A 165 9.72 14.37 5.14
C LEU A 165 9.95 13.56 6.41
N THR A 166 11.15 13.05 6.65
CA THR A 166 11.47 12.34 7.89
C THR A 166 11.44 13.28 9.10
N GLU A 167 11.92 14.52 8.94
CA GLU A 167 11.83 15.55 9.98
C GLU A 167 10.37 15.99 10.21
N ILE A 168 9.61 16.17 9.14
CA ILE A 168 8.17 16.48 9.21
C ILE A 168 7.41 15.35 9.91
N GLU A 169 7.66 14.10 9.54
CA GLU A 169 7.03 12.94 10.19
C GLU A 169 7.34 12.93 11.69
N ALA A 170 8.62 13.15 12.08
CA ALA A 170 9.00 13.28 13.47
C ALA A 170 8.22 14.38 14.22
N LEU A 171 7.56 15.30 13.55
CA LEU A 171 6.68 16.32 14.13
C LEU A 171 5.22 15.86 14.30
N TYR A 172 4.72 14.83 13.56
CA TYR A 172 3.30 14.47 13.46
C TYR A 172 2.99 13.01 13.82
N ASP A 173 3.90 12.28 14.42
CA ASP A 173 3.85 10.84 14.59
C ASP A 173 2.68 10.32 15.44
N LYS A 174 2.42 10.92 16.57
CA LYS A 174 1.43 10.42 17.52
C LYS A 174 0.03 10.37 16.95
N GLU A 175 -0.36 11.43 16.26
CA GLU A 175 -1.66 11.56 15.62
C GLU A 175 -1.76 10.62 14.41
N LEU A 176 -0.71 10.57 13.61
CA LEU A 176 -0.64 9.66 12.45
C LEU A 176 -0.68 8.19 12.86
N ARG A 177 0.01 7.78 13.93
CA ARG A 177 -0.10 6.41 14.47
C ARG A 177 -1.52 6.08 14.92
N GLN A 178 -2.25 7.02 15.50
CA GLN A 178 -3.63 6.78 15.91
C GLN A 178 -4.55 6.57 14.72
N ILE A 179 -4.29 7.22 13.60
CA ILE A 179 -5.11 7.17 12.38
C ILE A 179 -4.66 6.02 11.48
N PHE A 180 -3.40 5.98 11.10
CA PHE A 180 -2.86 5.06 10.09
C PHE A 180 -2.29 3.76 10.66
N GLY A 181 -1.95 3.70 11.95
CA GLY A 181 -1.45 2.47 12.58
C GLY A 181 -2.44 1.29 12.51
N ARG A 182 -3.73 1.55 12.38
CA ARG A 182 -4.78 0.55 12.13
C ARG A 182 -4.66 -0.14 10.77
N PHE A 183 -3.96 0.47 9.82
CA PHE A 183 -3.70 -0.06 8.48
C PHE A 183 -2.32 -0.76 8.38
N GLY A 184 -1.63 -0.95 9.52
CA GLY A 184 -0.32 -1.59 9.58
C GLY A 184 0.87 -0.65 9.36
N GLU A 185 0.64 0.63 9.19
CA GLU A 185 1.70 1.62 9.05
C GLU A 185 2.27 2.08 10.40
N ARG A 186 3.57 2.38 10.46
CA ARG A 186 4.27 2.84 11.67
C ARG A 186 4.80 4.26 11.48
N GLY A 187 4.55 5.12 12.42
CA GLY A 187 4.95 6.54 12.40
C GLY A 187 5.65 7.03 13.70
N ILE A 188 6.16 8.26 13.81
CA ILE A 188 7.05 8.88 14.82
C ILE A 188 6.41 10.12 15.55
N GLU A 189 6.79 10.71 16.67
CA GLU A 189 6.05 11.68 17.56
C GLU A 189 6.08 13.22 17.22
N ILE A 190 5.06 14.05 17.62
CA ILE A 190 4.69 15.39 17.10
C ILE A 190 4.40 16.52 18.11
N LYS A 191 4.44 17.78 17.64
CA LYS A 191 4.02 19.02 18.35
C LYS A 191 2.54 19.38 18.11
N ARG A 192 1.71 19.28 19.16
CA ARG A 192 0.24 19.36 19.15
C ARG A 192 -0.40 20.58 18.52
N GLN A 193 0.17 21.82 18.67
CA GLN A 193 -0.47 23.03 18.18
C GLN A 193 -0.61 23.06 16.65
N ARG A 194 0.39 22.58 15.91
CA ARG A 194 0.34 22.49 14.44
C ARG A 194 -0.68 21.50 13.92
N TRP A 195 -0.88 20.40 14.65
CA TRP A 195 -1.88 19.41 14.28
C TRP A 195 -3.30 19.95 14.39
N ASP A 196 -3.64 20.66 15.45
CA ASP A 196 -4.97 21.23 15.67
C ASP A 196 -5.32 22.25 14.57
N ASP A 197 -4.36 23.11 14.16
CA ASP A 197 -4.52 24.03 13.05
C ASP A 197 -4.74 23.29 11.71
N TYR A 198 -3.94 22.26 11.46
CA TYR A 198 -4.07 21.43 10.29
C TYR A 198 -5.43 20.73 10.24
N LEU A 199 -5.85 20.10 11.34
CA LEU A 199 -7.14 19.45 11.44
C LEU A 199 -8.32 20.42 11.26
N ALA A 200 -8.24 21.60 11.84
CA ALA A 200 -9.26 22.65 11.64
C ALA A 200 -9.39 23.03 10.16
N LYS A 201 -8.25 23.16 9.46
CA LYS A 201 -8.23 23.41 8.01
C LYS A 201 -8.84 22.25 7.23
N LEU A 202 -8.52 20.99 7.56
CA LEU A 202 -9.10 19.82 6.88
C LEU A 202 -10.62 19.78 7.05
N LYS A 203 -11.14 20.03 8.25
CA LYS A 203 -12.57 20.08 8.53
C LYS A 203 -13.28 21.19 7.76
N SER A 204 -12.60 22.29 7.46
CA SER A 204 -13.16 23.35 6.60
C SER A 204 -13.24 22.95 5.12
N LEU A 205 -12.41 22.00 4.68
CA LEU A 205 -12.37 21.50 3.30
C LEU A 205 -13.27 20.27 3.09
N TYR A 206 -13.40 19.44 4.12
CA TYR A 206 -14.09 18.16 4.07
C TYR A 206 -15.01 18.02 5.28
N ALA A 207 -16.32 18.12 5.07
CA ALA A 207 -17.29 17.84 6.13
C ALA A 207 -17.37 16.33 6.37
N HIS A 208 -17.21 15.89 7.62
CA HIS A 208 -17.26 14.51 8.05
C HIS A 208 -18.55 13.80 7.55
N GLU A 209 -19.71 14.45 7.76
CA GLU A 209 -21.01 13.93 7.30
C GLU A 209 -21.10 13.76 5.78
N GLN A 210 -20.48 14.69 5.02
CA GLN A 210 -20.47 14.59 3.56
C GLN A 210 -19.60 13.41 3.09
N ILE A 211 -18.45 13.16 3.75
CA ILE A 211 -17.62 11.98 3.45
C ILE A 211 -18.41 10.70 3.70
N LEU A 212 -19.10 10.59 4.83
CA LEU A 212 -19.92 9.41 5.14
C LEU A 212 -21.07 9.23 4.15
N LYS A 213 -21.71 10.32 3.72
CA LYS A 213 -22.77 10.28 2.70
C LYS A 213 -22.25 9.81 1.35
N ASP A 214 -21.08 10.31 0.92
CA ASP A 214 -20.52 10.03 -0.39
C ASP A 214 -20.01 8.59 -0.51
N TYR A 215 -19.51 8.02 0.58
CA TYR A 215 -18.84 6.70 0.58
C TYR A 215 -19.56 5.65 1.42
N GLY A 216 -20.49 6.01 2.29
CA GLY A 216 -21.16 5.09 3.20
C GLY A 216 -22.04 4.03 2.52
N THR A 217 -22.49 4.28 1.28
CA THR A 217 -23.25 3.34 0.45
C THR A 217 -22.36 2.48 -0.46
N ILE A 218 -21.07 2.80 -0.55
CA ILE A 218 -20.13 1.99 -1.31
C ILE A 218 -19.91 0.69 -0.53
N LEU A 219 -20.04 -0.45 -1.21
CA LEU A 219 -19.75 -1.73 -0.59
C LEU A 219 -18.33 -1.73 -0.02
N PRO A 220 -18.15 -2.16 1.24
CA PRO A 220 -16.83 -2.18 1.86
C PRO A 220 -15.90 -3.09 1.04
N TYR A 221 -14.68 -2.66 0.86
CA TYR A 221 -13.63 -3.51 0.33
C TYR A 221 -12.70 -3.92 1.50
N PRO A 222 -12.39 -5.19 1.64
CA PRO A 222 -13.02 -6.33 0.95
C PRO A 222 -14.46 -6.51 1.42
N GLN A 223 -15.36 -6.91 0.50
CA GLN A 223 -16.62 -7.52 0.95
C GLN A 223 -16.25 -8.63 1.93
N LYS A 224 -17.06 -8.82 2.99
CA LYS A 224 -16.89 -9.92 3.92
C LYS A 224 -16.44 -11.16 3.13
N VAL A 225 -15.16 -11.49 3.22
CA VAL A 225 -14.71 -12.85 2.97
C VAL A 225 -15.48 -13.67 3.98
N ASP A 226 -16.09 -14.75 3.56
CA ASP A 226 -16.93 -15.61 4.39
C ASP A 226 -16.19 -15.85 5.71
N GLU A 227 -16.61 -15.19 6.79
CA GLU A 227 -15.90 -15.24 8.09
C GLU A 227 -15.81 -16.66 8.63
N ASP A 228 -16.61 -17.58 8.05
CA ASP A 228 -16.62 -18.99 8.41
C ASP A 228 -15.35 -19.74 7.98
N ASN A 229 -14.60 -19.20 7.02
CA ASN A 229 -13.35 -19.82 6.53
C ASN A 229 -12.08 -19.03 6.90
N GLU A 230 -12.20 -17.87 7.53
CA GLU A 230 -11.06 -17.04 7.91
C GLU A 230 -10.79 -17.13 9.43
N ILE A 231 -9.58 -17.58 9.78
CA ILE A 231 -9.12 -17.63 11.18
C ILE A 231 -8.52 -16.28 11.56
N THR A 232 -9.32 -15.39 12.10
CA THR A 232 -8.91 -14.02 12.46
C THR A 232 -8.37 -13.88 13.88
N GLY A 233 -8.42 -14.94 14.69
CA GLY A 233 -8.08 -14.90 16.11
C GLY A 233 -9.14 -14.24 17.01
N LYS A 234 -10.28 -13.77 16.50
CA LYS A 234 -11.37 -13.16 17.30
C LYS A 234 -11.94 -14.07 18.38
N GLY A 235 -11.85 -15.40 18.19
CA GLY A 235 -12.31 -16.42 19.13
C GLY A 235 -11.26 -16.88 20.15
N LEU A 236 -10.06 -16.32 20.14
CA LEU A 236 -9.01 -16.72 21.07
C LEU A 236 -9.30 -16.24 22.50
N PRO A 237 -8.99 -17.05 23.52
CA PRO A 237 -9.10 -16.63 24.91
C PRO A 237 -8.26 -15.38 25.21
N PRO A 238 -8.65 -14.54 26.16
CA PRO A 238 -7.84 -13.40 26.58
C PRO A 238 -6.41 -13.83 26.95
N LYS A 239 -5.42 -13.02 26.57
CA LYS A 239 -3.98 -13.27 26.81
C LYS A 239 -3.41 -14.47 26.04
N THR A 240 -4.07 -14.91 24.97
CA THR A 240 -3.52 -15.90 24.03
C THR A 240 -2.74 -15.21 22.94
N LEU A 241 -1.57 -15.74 22.62
CA LEU A 241 -0.70 -15.33 21.51
C LEU A 241 -0.50 -16.53 20.58
N VAL A 242 -0.60 -16.31 19.29
CA VAL A 242 -0.22 -17.28 18.26
C VAL A 242 1.03 -16.77 17.56
N LEU A 243 2.06 -17.62 17.45
CA LEU A 243 3.28 -17.32 16.73
C LEU A 243 3.22 -17.95 15.34
N SER A 244 3.37 -17.12 14.30
CA SER A 244 3.52 -17.58 12.92
C SER A 244 4.83 -17.10 12.31
N PHE A 245 5.35 -17.89 11.37
CA PHE A 245 6.62 -17.66 10.67
C PHE A 245 6.39 -17.91 9.19
N ASP A 246 6.58 -16.87 8.39
CA ASP A 246 6.30 -16.87 6.96
C ASP A 246 7.59 -17.05 6.14
N ASP A 247 7.45 -17.34 4.85
CA ASP A 247 8.52 -17.49 3.85
C ASP A 247 9.46 -18.68 4.05
N GLY A 248 9.14 -19.58 4.99
CA GLY A 248 9.95 -20.79 5.25
C GLY A 248 9.85 -21.89 4.19
N PRO A 249 10.54 -23.02 4.46
CA PRO A 249 11.60 -23.18 5.44
C PRO A 249 12.92 -22.52 5.01
N HIS A 250 13.66 -21.94 5.98
CA HIS A 250 15.01 -21.43 5.77
C HIS A 250 16.05 -22.47 6.22
N GLY A 251 17.17 -22.57 5.48
CA GLY A 251 18.19 -23.62 5.70
C GLY A 251 18.87 -23.64 7.07
N THR A 252 18.84 -22.53 7.80
CA THR A 252 19.44 -22.38 9.14
C THR A 252 18.40 -22.02 10.18
N TYR A 253 17.71 -20.91 9.98
CA TYR A 253 16.89 -20.28 11.02
C TYR A 253 15.63 -21.07 11.38
N THR A 254 15.01 -21.80 10.45
CA THR A 254 13.79 -22.56 10.76
C THR A 254 14.05 -23.62 11.83
N SER A 255 15.17 -24.33 11.75
CA SER A 255 15.55 -25.33 12.76
C SER A 255 15.91 -24.70 14.11
N GLU A 256 16.55 -23.53 14.11
CA GLU A 256 16.86 -22.78 15.33
C GLU A 256 15.58 -22.28 16.02
N ILE A 257 14.64 -21.72 15.25
CA ILE A 257 13.33 -21.27 15.76
C ILE A 257 12.58 -22.48 16.36
N ALA A 258 12.50 -23.60 15.65
CA ALA A 258 11.84 -24.80 16.14
C ALA A 258 12.46 -25.33 17.44
N ALA A 259 13.80 -25.28 17.55
CA ALA A 259 14.50 -25.68 18.77
C ALA A 259 14.16 -24.76 19.95
N ILE A 260 14.07 -23.44 19.73
CA ILE A 260 13.67 -22.45 20.74
C ILE A 260 12.21 -22.72 21.18
N LEU A 261 11.30 -22.84 20.22
CA LEU A 261 9.89 -23.13 20.52
C LEU A 261 9.72 -24.42 21.34
N LYS A 262 10.46 -25.46 20.97
CA LYS A 262 10.49 -26.74 21.70
C LYS A 262 10.99 -26.58 23.13
N GLN A 263 12.00 -25.75 23.37
CA GLN A 263 12.53 -25.47 24.71
C GLN A 263 11.46 -24.90 25.63
N TYR A 264 10.55 -24.06 25.07
CA TYR A 264 9.46 -23.44 25.83
C TYR A 264 8.14 -24.23 25.74
N GLY A 265 8.10 -25.35 25.04
CA GLY A 265 6.89 -26.17 24.84
C GLY A 265 5.80 -25.42 24.04
N ILE A 266 6.19 -24.50 23.14
CA ILE A 266 5.26 -23.65 22.40
C ILE A 266 5.15 -24.16 20.97
N PRO A 267 3.95 -24.53 20.47
CA PRO A 267 3.74 -24.79 19.05
C PRO A 267 3.74 -23.48 18.26
N GLY A 268 4.20 -23.51 17.00
CA GLY A 268 4.12 -22.39 16.08
C GLY A 268 3.42 -22.79 14.78
N ILE A 269 3.06 -21.81 13.97
CA ILE A 269 2.54 -22.01 12.60
C ILE A 269 3.63 -21.57 11.64
N PHE A 270 3.96 -22.39 10.66
CA PHE A 270 4.96 -22.09 9.63
C PHE A 270 4.28 -22.07 8.26
N PHE A 271 4.16 -20.87 7.68
CA PHE A 271 3.66 -20.71 6.31
C PHE A 271 4.84 -20.83 5.35
N GLU A 272 4.85 -21.93 4.59
CA GLU A 272 6.00 -22.34 3.78
C GLU A 272 5.77 -22.05 2.30
N LEU A 273 6.82 -21.59 1.60
CA LEU A 273 6.84 -21.43 0.15
C LEU A 273 7.15 -22.77 -0.54
N GLY A 274 6.33 -23.12 -1.52
CA GLY A 274 6.52 -24.37 -2.27
C GLY A 274 7.89 -24.49 -2.92
N GLN A 275 8.43 -23.40 -3.50
CA GLN A 275 9.77 -23.38 -4.11
C GLN A 275 10.91 -23.70 -3.13
N ASN A 276 10.75 -23.42 -1.83
CA ASN A 276 11.73 -23.77 -0.81
C ASN A 276 11.71 -25.28 -0.49
N LEU A 277 10.58 -25.93 -0.71
CA LEU A 277 10.40 -27.37 -0.48
C LEU A 277 10.86 -28.23 -1.68
N GLY A 278 10.84 -27.66 -2.90
CA GLY A 278 11.22 -28.36 -4.10
C GLY A 278 10.77 -27.70 -5.40
N SER A 279 10.52 -28.53 -6.40
CA SER A 279 10.03 -28.10 -7.71
C SER A 279 8.97 -29.04 -8.23
N LEU A 280 8.16 -28.58 -9.18
CA LEU A 280 7.24 -29.42 -9.94
C LEU A 280 7.89 -29.85 -11.27
N ASN A 281 7.76 -31.09 -11.63
CA ASN A 281 8.11 -31.58 -12.96
C ASN A 281 7.01 -31.14 -13.96
N PRO A 282 7.27 -31.20 -15.29
CA PRO A 282 6.26 -30.88 -16.31
C PRO A 282 4.99 -31.73 -16.25
N ASP A 283 5.05 -32.92 -15.65
CA ASP A 283 3.93 -33.82 -15.39
C ASP A 283 3.20 -33.54 -14.06
N GLY A 284 3.57 -32.44 -13.36
CA GLY A 284 2.97 -32.03 -12.10
C GLY A 284 3.44 -32.80 -10.87
N GLN A 285 4.42 -33.72 -11.01
CA GLN A 285 4.95 -34.43 -9.86
C GLN A 285 5.96 -33.59 -9.09
N ALA A 286 5.84 -33.61 -7.75
CA ALA A 286 6.75 -32.89 -6.88
C ALA A 286 8.11 -33.59 -6.77
N LYS A 287 9.18 -32.83 -7.04
CA LYS A 287 10.57 -33.24 -6.75
C LYS A 287 11.03 -32.53 -5.49
N LEU A 288 11.09 -33.28 -4.37
CA LEU A 288 11.50 -32.72 -3.09
C LEU A 288 12.94 -32.19 -3.12
N GLY A 289 13.10 -30.98 -2.57
CA GLY A 289 14.38 -30.29 -2.44
C GLY A 289 15.03 -30.51 -1.08
N ARG A 290 16.17 -29.84 -0.89
CA ARG A 290 17.03 -29.99 0.31
C ARG A 290 16.34 -29.61 1.61
N LEU A 291 15.35 -28.72 1.58
CA LEU A 291 14.68 -28.20 2.78
C LEU A 291 13.39 -28.95 3.12
N ALA A 292 12.92 -29.88 2.29
CA ALA A 292 11.75 -30.71 2.59
C ALA A 292 11.86 -31.49 3.90
N PRO A 293 13.03 -32.02 4.30
CA PRO A 293 13.21 -32.67 5.61
C PRO A 293 12.96 -31.66 6.79
N THR A 294 13.23 -30.39 6.62
CA THR A 294 12.98 -29.36 7.65
C THR A 294 11.48 -29.20 7.90
N SER A 295 10.68 -29.15 6.83
CA SER A 295 9.22 -29.13 6.94
C SER A 295 8.68 -30.36 7.66
N ARG A 296 9.19 -31.55 7.35
CA ARG A 296 8.83 -32.80 8.06
C ARG A 296 9.17 -32.71 9.55
N MET A 297 10.36 -32.23 9.89
CA MET A 297 10.78 -32.01 11.29
C MET A 297 9.85 -31.10 12.05
N LEU A 298 9.37 -30.00 11.42
CA LEU A 298 8.40 -29.10 12.02
C LEU A 298 7.08 -29.83 12.33
N SER A 299 6.54 -30.56 11.37
CA SER A 299 5.30 -31.34 11.53
C SER A 299 5.42 -32.38 12.63
N GLU A 300 6.51 -33.17 12.63
CA GLU A 300 6.81 -34.16 13.67
C GLU A 300 7.04 -33.50 15.06
N GLY A 301 7.53 -32.27 15.06
CA GLY A 301 7.70 -31.44 16.27
C GLY A 301 6.42 -30.87 16.85
N GLY A 302 5.26 -31.10 16.22
CA GLY A 302 3.97 -30.61 16.67
C GLY A 302 3.65 -29.17 16.25
N HIS A 303 4.39 -28.63 15.28
CA HIS A 303 4.08 -27.33 14.68
C HIS A 303 3.06 -27.51 13.54
N MET A 304 2.27 -26.46 13.27
CA MET A 304 1.36 -26.41 12.13
C MET A 304 2.12 -25.92 10.89
N LEU A 305 1.80 -26.51 9.74
CA LEU A 305 2.29 -26.06 8.44
C LEU A 305 1.14 -25.39 7.68
N GLY A 306 1.42 -24.24 7.07
CA GLY A 306 0.51 -23.52 6.20
C GLY A 306 1.10 -23.29 4.82
N ASN A 307 0.25 -23.11 3.82
CA ASN A 307 0.66 -22.74 2.47
C ASN A 307 0.88 -21.23 2.39
N HIS A 308 2.03 -20.79 1.83
CA HIS A 308 2.36 -19.38 1.58
C HIS A 308 2.55 -19.08 0.09
N GLY A 309 1.90 -19.86 -0.78
CA GLY A 309 2.10 -19.85 -2.21
C GLY A 309 3.32 -20.68 -2.64
N PHE A 310 3.50 -20.84 -3.96
CA PHE A 310 4.65 -21.57 -4.48
C PHE A 310 5.88 -20.64 -4.61
N SER A 311 5.73 -19.50 -5.28
CA SER A 311 6.82 -18.58 -5.62
C SER A 311 6.79 -17.24 -4.84
N HIS A 312 5.85 -17.04 -3.94
CA HIS A 312 5.56 -15.76 -3.29
C HIS A 312 5.10 -14.69 -4.28
N ALA A 313 4.32 -15.07 -5.30
CA ALA A 313 3.82 -14.16 -6.29
C ALA A 313 2.83 -13.15 -5.69
N ASN A 314 2.86 -11.92 -6.16
CA ASN A 314 1.84 -10.94 -5.79
C ASN A 314 0.53 -11.24 -6.54
N PHE A 315 -0.43 -11.84 -5.86
CA PHE A 315 -1.70 -12.32 -6.42
C PHE A 315 -2.51 -11.23 -7.15
N LEU A 316 -2.40 -9.97 -6.72
CA LEU A 316 -3.07 -8.85 -7.40
C LEU A 316 -2.52 -8.56 -8.81
N LYS A 317 -1.37 -9.10 -9.15
CA LYS A 317 -0.67 -8.88 -10.42
C LYS A 317 -0.64 -10.12 -11.32
N GLN A 318 -1.29 -11.20 -10.90
CA GLN A 318 -1.27 -12.49 -11.62
C GLN A 318 -2.61 -12.75 -12.30
N ASP A 319 -2.56 -13.54 -13.37
CA ASP A 319 -3.74 -14.11 -13.99
C ASP A 319 -4.20 -15.41 -13.27
N ASP A 320 -5.39 -15.88 -13.61
CA ASP A 320 -5.98 -17.05 -12.96
C ASP A 320 -5.17 -18.35 -13.16
N ALA A 321 -4.33 -18.44 -14.19
CA ALA A 321 -3.48 -19.62 -14.44
C ALA A 321 -2.33 -19.64 -13.42
N VAL A 322 -1.63 -18.50 -13.26
CA VAL A 322 -0.55 -18.37 -12.28
C VAL A 322 -1.07 -18.54 -10.85
N LEU A 323 -2.27 -18.00 -10.53
CA LEU A 323 -2.87 -18.16 -9.20
C LEU A 323 -3.17 -19.62 -8.84
N ARG A 324 -3.43 -20.49 -9.83
CA ARG A 324 -3.62 -21.93 -9.60
C ARG A 324 -2.31 -22.67 -9.35
N ASP A 325 -1.22 -22.16 -9.93
CA ASP A 325 0.11 -22.74 -9.76
C ASP A 325 0.76 -22.32 -8.43
N GLU A 326 0.30 -21.21 -7.83
CA GLU A 326 0.68 -20.73 -6.49
C GLU A 326 -0.07 -21.47 -5.36
#